data_7f64ee9dc6ea39fa809c434af379781b
#
_entry.id   7f64ee9dc6ea39fa809c434af379781b
#
_cell.length_a   1.000
_cell.length_b   1.000
_cell.length_c   1.000
_cell.angle_alpha   90.00
_cell.angle_beta   90.00
_cell.angle_gamma   90.00
#
_symmetry.space_group_name_H-M   'P 1'
#
loop_
_entity.id
_entity.type
_entity.pdbx_description
1 polymer ?
#
loop_
_entity_poly.entity_id
_entity_poly.type
_entity_poly.pdbx_seq_one_letter_code
_entity_poly.pdbx_strand_id
1 'polypeptide(L)'
;MIMELTSITGLKGEVSIPGDKSISHRSVMFASLANGMTEIHNFLNGADCLATIDCFRKMGIKIEEHQNRILVHGKGLHGLTAPSETLQVKNSGTTPRLLSGVLAGQPFSTSLSGDESLNSRPMKRIIEPLTQMGAHISSLHGNGCAPLVIEPGKLHGIHYTSPVASAQVKSCILLAGLYAEGETSVTEPILSRNHTELMLKEFGADIRTVHQLAGSEATSVIQPCQELHGQKITVPGDISSAAYFIAAGLLVPDSEILVKNVGINPTRAGLLKVCEDMGGNITLLNERTEAGEKMADILVRSSQLHGISIHGDIIPTLIDEIPIIAVMAACAEGTTIIRDAQELRVKETDRIETITDNLIAMGCSVLPTEDGMVIKGGEPLKGATIHTLLDHRIAMAFSIAALVADGRTKILDSHCIDVSYPGFYDAFEHLL
;
A
#
# COMPACT_ATOMS: atom_id res chain seq x y z
N MET A 1 1.78 -2.10 -24.09
CA MET A 1 2.40 -0.80 -24.48
C MET A 1 3.89 -0.88 -24.15
N ILE A 2 4.76 -0.31 -24.99
CA ILE A 2 6.20 -0.22 -24.70
C ILE A 2 6.53 1.26 -24.52
N MET A 3 7.24 1.60 -23.42
CA MET A 3 7.80 2.94 -23.19
C MET A 3 9.30 2.89 -23.45
N GLU A 4 9.82 3.82 -24.23
CA GLU A 4 11.26 3.98 -24.46
C GLU A 4 11.77 5.22 -23.74
N LEU A 5 12.79 5.06 -22.91
CA LEU A 5 13.38 6.10 -22.10
C LEU A 5 14.90 6.17 -22.30
N THR A 6 15.47 7.35 -22.07
CA THR A 6 16.90 7.62 -22.09
C THR A 6 17.32 8.45 -20.89
N SER A 7 18.59 8.50 -20.59
CA SER A 7 19.12 9.35 -19.50
C SER A 7 18.80 10.83 -19.72
N ILE A 8 18.57 11.50 -18.60
CA ILE A 8 18.26 12.94 -18.52
C ILE A 8 19.08 13.60 -17.41
N THR A 9 19.02 14.93 -17.35
CA THR A 9 19.62 15.73 -16.28
C THR A 9 18.67 16.86 -15.88
N GLY A 10 18.77 17.32 -14.63
CA GLY A 10 18.19 18.58 -14.20
C GLY A 10 16.68 18.55 -13.98
N LEU A 11 16.13 17.50 -13.39
CA LEU A 11 14.72 17.48 -12.95
C LEU A 11 14.48 18.58 -11.92
N LYS A 12 13.54 19.51 -12.19
CA LYS A 12 13.25 20.63 -11.28
C LYS A 12 11.76 20.93 -11.22
N GLY A 13 11.30 21.35 -10.04
CA GLY A 13 9.93 21.80 -9.86
C GLY A 13 9.20 21.07 -8.73
N GLU A 14 7.88 21.14 -8.79
CA GLU A 14 7.00 20.53 -7.79
C GLU A 14 6.17 19.42 -8.42
N VAL A 15 5.96 18.34 -7.66
CA VAL A 15 5.06 17.26 -8.05
C VAL A 15 4.08 16.95 -6.94
N SER A 16 2.80 16.85 -7.29
CA SER A 16 1.75 16.37 -6.40
C SER A 16 1.53 14.89 -6.60
N ILE A 17 1.49 14.15 -5.51
CA ILE A 17 1.38 12.70 -5.53
C ILE A 17 -0.08 12.28 -5.39
N PRO A 18 -0.55 11.29 -6.18
CA PRO A 18 -1.87 10.69 -5.97
C PRO A 18 -2.07 10.20 -4.54
N GLY A 19 -3.30 10.22 -4.07
CA GLY A 19 -3.63 9.80 -2.71
C GLY A 19 -3.19 8.37 -2.38
N ASP A 20 -2.82 8.15 -1.12
CA ASP A 20 -2.43 6.82 -0.62
C ASP A 20 -3.54 5.79 -0.87
N LYS A 21 -3.17 4.67 -1.50
CA LYS A 21 -4.09 3.60 -1.86
C LYS A 21 -4.78 2.99 -0.64
N SER A 22 -4.01 2.70 0.40
CA SER A 22 -4.51 2.07 1.63
C SER A 22 -5.46 2.97 2.41
N ILE A 23 -5.19 4.27 2.44
CA ILE A 23 -6.04 5.28 3.08
C ILE A 23 -7.28 5.53 2.22
N SER A 24 -7.16 5.58 0.90
CA SER A 24 -8.30 5.72 -0.02
C SER A 24 -9.32 4.59 0.13
N HIS A 25 -8.88 3.35 0.19
CA HIS A 25 -9.78 2.21 0.48
C HIS A 25 -10.54 2.41 1.80
N ARG A 26 -9.81 2.73 2.87
CA ARG A 26 -10.35 2.89 4.21
C ARG A 26 -11.29 4.08 4.32
N SER A 27 -10.98 5.18 3.66
CA SER A 27 -11.83 6.38 3.69
C SER A 27 -13.23 6.09 3.16
N VAL A 28 -13.36 5.33 2.07
CA VAL A 28 -14.66 4.91 1.54
C VAL A 28 -15.33 3.88 2.46
N MET A 29 -14.60 2.89 2.97
CA MET A 29 -15.14 1.87 3.87
C MET A 29 -15.71 2.48 5.14
N PHE A 30 -14.90 3.30 5.85
CA PHE A 30 -15.30 3.88 7.13
C PHE A 30 -16.38 4.95 6.94
N ALA A 31 -16.29 5.75 5.88
CA ALA A 31 -17.33 6.70 5.51
C ALA A 31 -18.68 6.01 5.25
N SER A 32 -18.68 4.84 4.61
CA SER A 32 -19.89 4.07 4.34
C SER A 32 -20.55 3.51 5.62
N LEU A 33 -19.72 3.20 6.62
CA LEU A 33 -20.13 2.68 7.93
C LEU A 33 -20.40 3.79 8.96
N ALA A 34 -20.07 5.04 8.66
CA ALA A 34 -20.35 6.18 9.52
C ALA A 34 -21.79 6.66 9.36
N ASN A 35 -22.30 7.34 10.37
CA ASN A 35 -23.53 8.12 10.25
C ASN A 35 -23.20 9.51 9.67
N GLY A 36 -23.98 9.92 8.67
CA GLY A 36 -23.82 11.21 8.03
C GLY A 36 -22.94 11.18 6.78
N MET A 37 -22.56 12.36 6.33
CA MET A 37 -21.79 12.55 5.10
C MET A 37 -20.30 12.68 5.41
N THR A 38 -19.49 11.99 4.63
CA THR A 38 -18.03 12.17 4.61
C THR A 38 -17.59 12.77 3.29
N GLU A 39 -16.75 13.79 3.35
CA GLU A 39 -16.10 14.42 2.20
C GLU A 39 -14.63 13.98 2.13
N ILE A 40 -14.24 13.33 1.02
CA ILE A 40 -12.90 12.77 0.83
C ILE A 40 -12.20 13.54 -0.30
N HIS A 41 -11.08 14.18 0.00
CA HIS A 41 -10.21 14.88 -0.96
C HIS A 41 -8.98 14.04 -1.27
N ASN A 42 -8.39 14.27 -2.45
CA ASN A 42 -7.18 13.58 -2.95
C ASN A 42 -7.30 12.05 -2.94
N PHE A 43 -8.48 11.54 -3.24
CA PHE A 43 -8.74 10.10 -3.36
C PHE A 43 -7.98 9.50 -4.55
N LEU A 44 -7.42 8.32 -4.40
CA LEU A 44 -6.80 7.59 -5.52
C LEU A 44 -7.86 6.97 -6.43
N ASN A 45 -8.01 7.50 -7.63
CA ASN A 45 -8.90 6.97 -8.68
C ASN A 45 -8.29 5.75 -9.42
N GLY A 46 -7.62 4.87 -8.68
CA GLY A 46 -7.10 3.62 -9.20
C GLY A 46 -8.14 2.50 -9.21
N ALA A 47 -7.97 1.51 -10.09
CA ALA A 47 -8.92 0.42 -10.30
C ALA A 47 -9.31 -0.33 -9.02
N ASP A 48 -8.34 -0.52 -8.11
CA ASP A 48 -8.53 -1.17 -6.82
C ASP A 48 -9.49 -0.38 -5.90
N CYS A 49 -9.27 0.94 -5.80
CA CYS A 49 -10.09 1.82 -4.96
C CYS A 49 -11.50 1.99 -5.53
N LEU A 50 -11.62 2.07 -6.85
CA LEU A 50 -12.91 2.12 -7.54
C LEU A 50 -13.72 0.83 -7.35
N ALA A 51 -13.06 -0.34 -7.28
CA ALA A 51 -13.72 -1.59 -6.94
C ALA A 51 -14.33 -1.56 -5.52
N THR A 52 -13.68 -0.89 -4.56
CA THR A 52 -14.25 -0.68 -3.22
C THR A 52 -15.50 0.19 -3.29
N ILE A 53 -15.48 1.31 -4.03
CA ILE A 53 -16.65 2.17 -4.25
C ILE A 53 -17.81 1.36 -4.82
N ASP A 54 -17.55 0.56 -5.87
CA ASP A 54 -18.58 -0.27 -6.52
C ASP A 54 -19.22 -1.27 -5.53
N CYS A 55 -18.41 -1.94 -4.71
CA CYS A 55 -18.92 -2.84 -3.68
C CYS A 55 -19.88 -2.13 -2.71
N PHE A 56 -19.53 -0.95 -2.20
CA PHE A 56 -20.39 -0.22 -1.28
C PHE A 56 -21.65 0.36 -1.96
N ARG A 57 -21.56 0.78 -3.22
CA ARG A 57 -22.72 1.17 -4.01
C ARG A 57 -23.72 0.01 -4.17
N LYS A 58 -23.22 -1.20 -4.45
CA LYS A 58 -24.05 -2.43 -4.54
C LYS A 58 -24.68 -2.81 -3.21
N MET A 59 -24.10 -2.38 -2.10
CA MET A 59 -24.68 -2.52 -0.76
C MET A 59 -25.53 -1.32 -0.31
N GLY A 60 -25.94 -0.46 -1.25
CA GLY A 60 -26.92 0.59 -1.02
C GLY A 60 -26.35 1.92 -0.51
N ILE A 61 -25.05 2.11 -0.52
CA ILE A 61 -24.44 3.38 -0.15
C ILE A 61 -24.43 4.34 -1.34
N LYS A 62 -24.91 5.56 -1.15
CA LYS A 62 -24.82 6.63 -2.13
C LYS A 62 -23.41 7.23 -2.06
N ILE A 63 -22.66 7.13 -3.17
CA ILE A 63 -21.31 7.69 -3.32
C ILE A 63 -21.29 8.54 -4.57
N GLU A 64 -20.97 9.82 -4.41
CA GLU A 64 -20.93 10.81 -5.49
C GLU A 64 -19.47 11.18 -5.77
N GLU A 65 -19.06 11.01 -7.03
CA GLU A 65 -17.71 11.33 -7.47
C GLU A 65 -17.74 12.70 -8.17
N HIS A 66 -16.93 13.64 -7.68
CA HIS A 66 -16.71 14.96 -8.26
C HIS A 66 -15.24 15.09 -8.65
N GLN A 67 -14.91 16.09 -9.47
CA GLN A 67 -13.57 16.26 -10.02
C GLN A 67 -12.44 16.20 -8.95
N ASN A 68 -12.66 16.78 -7.77
CA ASN A 68 -11.63 16.93 -6.74
C ASN A 68 -12.01 16.28 -5.39
N ARG A 69 -13.15 15.62 -5.30
CA ARG A 69 -13.63 15.02 -4.05
C ARG A 69 -14.65 13.92 -4.28
N ILE A 70 -14.77 13.06 -3.28
CA ILE A 70 -15.81 12.03 -3.21
C ILE A 70 -16.69 12.35 -1.99
N LEU A 71 -18.01 12.29 -2.19
CA LEU A 71 -18.99 12.41 -1.11
C LEU A 71 -19.60 11.04 -0.85
N VAL A 72 -19.48 10.56 0.39
CA VAL A 72 -20.04 9.27 0.83
C VAL A 72 -21.15 9.56 1.84
N HIS A 73 -22.38 9.10 1.53
CA HIS A 73 -23.52 9.20 2.43
C HIS A 73 -23.63 7.92 3.25
N GLY A 74 -22.92 7.89 4.37
CA GLY A 74 -22.86 6.73 5.26
C GLY A 74 -24.18 6.47 5.94
N LYS A 75 -24.45 5.19 6.24
CA LYS A 75 -25.71 4.71 6.82
C LYS A 75 -25.53 4.03 8.19
N GLY A 76 -24.35 4.18 8.80
CA GLY A 76 -24.02 3.50 10.06
C GLY A 76 -23.59 2.04 9.86
N LEU A 77 -23.12 1.44 10.95
CA LEU A 77 -22.56 0.09 10.97
C LEU A 77 -23.52 -1.00 10.42
N HIS A 78 -24.83 -0.83 10.62
CA HIS A 78 -25.87 -1.79 10.23
C HIS A 78 -26.73 -1.30 9.06
N GLY A 79 -26.32 -0.24 8.35
CA GLY A 79 -27.10 0.36 7.26
C GLY A 79 -26.82 -0.19 5.88
N LEU A 80 -25.95 -1.19 5.75
CA LEU A 80 -25.69 -1.88 4.49
C LEU A 80 -26.87 -2.79 4.12
N THR A 81 -27.10 -2.97 2.82
CA THR A 81 -28.15 -3.86 2.29
C THR A 81 -27.52 -5.01 1.51
N ALA A 82 -28.20 -6.16 1.51
CA ALA A 82 -27.74 -7.32 0.76
C ALA A 82 -27.57 -6.99 -0.73
N PRO A 83 -26.39 -7.23 -1.31
CA PRO A 83 -26.19 -7.05 -2.74
C PRO A 83 -26.96 -8.12 -3.53
N SER A 84 -27.44 -7.75 -4.72
CA SER A 84 -28.17 -8.68 -5.59
C SER A 84 -27.28 -9.68 -6.34
N GLU A 85 -25.97 -9.47 -6.30
CA GLU A 85 -24.97 -10.27 -7.01
C GLU A 85 -23.67 -10.37 -6.21
N THR A 86 -22.77 -11.27 -6.64
CA THR A 86 -21.41 -11.37 -6.10
C THR A 86 -20.66 -10.04 -6.23
N LEU A 87 -20.10 -9.55 -5.14
CA LEU A 87 -19.30 -8.34 -5.13
C LEU A 87 -17.96 -8.59 -5.85
N GLN A 88 -17.74 -7.85 -6.94
CA GLN A 88 -16.53 -7.97 -7.76
C GLN A 88 -15.45 -7.03 -7.26
N VAL A 89 -14.37 -7.59 -6.74
CA VAL A 89 -13.24 -6.83 -6.19
C VAL A 89 -12.08 -6.66 -7.18
N LYS A 90 -12.24 -7.13 -8.42
CA LYS A 90 -11.23 -7.11 -9.49
C LYS A 90 -9.90 -7.73 -9.02
N ASN A 91 -8.77 -7.02 -9.15
CA ASN A 91 -7.46 -7.48 -8.67
C ASN A 91 -7.10 -6.95 -7.26
N SER A 92 -8.01 -6.24 -6.60
CA SER A 92 -7.74 -5.63 -5.29
C SER A 92 -7.58 -6.68 -4.19
N GLY A 93 -6.36 -6.83 -3.66
CA GLY A 93 -6.11 -7.68 -2.49
C GLY A 93 -6.59 -7.05 -1.18
N THR A 94 -6.76 -5.74 -1.13
CA THR A 94 -7.18 -5.00 0.06
C THR A 94 -8.70 -5.09 0.25
N THR A 95 -9.47 -4.88 -0.82
CA THR A 95 -10.94 -4.85 -0.75
C THR A 95 -11.52 -6.12 -0.11
N PRO A 96 -11.26 -7.35 -0.61
CA PRO A 96 -11.90 -8.54 -0.05
C PRO A 96 -11.46 -8.82 1.39
N ARG A 97 -10.19 -8.56 1.73
CA ARG A 97 -9.69 -8.84 3.08
C ARG A 97 -10.29 -7.93 4.13
N LEU A 98 -10.33 -6.62 3.88
CA LEU A 98 -10.93 -5.68 4.83
C LEU A 98 -12.45 -5.80 4.85
N LEU A 99 -13.07 -5.88 3.67
CA LEU A 99 -14.52 -5.98 3.54
C LEU A 99 -15.08 -7.26 4.18
N SER A 100 -14.32 -8.37 4.19
CA SER A 100 -14.73 -9.59 4.89
C SER A 100 -14.96 -9.36 6.39
N GLY A 101 -14.13 -8.52 7.04
CA GLY A 101 -14.35 -8.15 8.44
C GLY A 101 -15.65 -7.37 8.66
N VAL A 102 -15.97 -6.44 7.74
CA VAL A 102 -17.23 -5.68 7.77
C VAL A 102 -18.44 -6.59 7.52
N LEU A 103 -18.34 -7.45 6.50
CA LEU A 103 -19.44 -8.32 6.07
C LEU A 103 -19.76 -9.41 7.08
N ALA A 104 -18.76 -9.88 7.84
CA ALA A 104 -18.96 -10.85 8.92
C ALA A 104 -19.94 -10.35 10.00
N GLY A 105 -20.05 -9.01 10.18
CA GLY A 105 -20.99 -8.38 11.11
C GLY A 105 -22.35 -8.03 10.52
N GLN A 106 -22.63 -8.35 9.25
CA GLN A 106 -23.87 -7.99 8.60
C GLN A 106 -24.93 -9.09 8.70
N PRO A 107 -26.23 -8.74 8.71
CA PRO A 107 -27.34 -9.71 8.86
C PRO A 107 -27.77 -10.37 7.54
N PHE A 108 -26.92 -10.38 6.52
CA PHE A 108 -27.23 -10.96 5.19
C PHE A 108 -26.06 -11.76 4.63
N SER A 109 -26.37 -12.72 3.76
CA SER A 109 -25.36 -13.50 3.05
C SER A 109 -24.85 -12.75 1.82
N THR A 110 -23.55 -12.89 1.53
CA THR A 110 -22.93 -12.29 0.36
C THR A 110 -21.72 -13.11 -0.10
N SER A 111 -21.23 -12.82 -1.31
CA SER A 111 -20.00 -13.42 -1.82
C SER A 111 -19.09 -12.36 -2.43
N LEU A 112 -17.79 -12.63 -2.35
CA LEU A 112 -16.71 -11.81 -2.89
C LEU A 112 -15.91 -12.60 -3.91
N SER A 113 -15.67 -12.04 -5.08
CA SER A 113 -14.85 -12.64 -6.12
C SER A 113 -14.02 -11.57 -6.84
N GLY A 114 -12.87 -11.94 -7.33
CA GLY A 114 -12.02 -11.08 -8.16
C GLY A 114 -11.71 -11.72 -9.51
N ASP A 115 -10.66 -11.21 -10.14
CA ASP A 115 -10.10 -11.82 -11.34
C ASP A 115 -9.32 -13.12 -11.00
N GLU A 116 -8.80 -13.79 -12.01
CA GLU A 116 -8.06 -15.05 -11.86
C GLU A 116 -6.84 -14.89 -10.92
N SER A 117 -6.11 -13.78 -11.04
CA SER A 117 -4.96 -13.48 -10.19
C SER A 117 -5.36 -13.33 -8.73
N LEU A 118 -6.42 -12.58 -8.43
CA LEU A 118 -6.90 -12.44 -7.06
C LEU A 118 -7.45 -13.76 -6.51
N ASN A 119 -8.21 -14.49 -7.32
CA ASN A 119 -8.84 -15.75 -6.92
C ASN A 119 -7.82 -16.88 -6.68
N SER A 120 -6.56 -16.70 -7.08
CA SER A 120 -5.45 -17.60 -6.74
C SER A 120 -4.74 -17.25 -5.41
N ARG A 121 -4.99 -16.05 -4.85
CA ARG A 121 -4.29 -15.59 -3.62
C ARG A 121 -4.88 -16.20 -2.37
N PRO A 122 -4.03 -16.62 -1.39
CA PRO A 122 -4.49 -17.21 -0.14
C PRO A 122 -5.35 -16.24 0.69
N MET A 123 -6.49 -16.71 1.17
CA MET A 123 -7.42 -15.99 2.06
C MET A 123 -7.54 -16.64 3.44
N LYS A 124 -6.86 -17.78 3.70
CA LYS A 124 -6.86 -18.46 5.00
C LYS A 124 -6.49 -17.54 6.14
N ARG A 125 -5.56 -16.60 5.93
CA ARG A 125 -5.11 -15.63 6.93
C ARG A 125 -6.24 -14.77 7.53
N ILE A 126 -7.35 -14.58 6.82
CA ILE A 126 -8.53 -13.87 7.31
C ILE A 126 -9.68 -14.82 7.66
N ILE A 127 -9.82 -15.93 6.94
CA ILE A 127 -10.86 -16.93 7.21
C ILE A 127 -10.71 -17.50 8.63
N GLU A 128 -9.50 -17.91 9.00
CA GLU A 128 -9.23 -18.54 10.30
C GLU A 128 -9.59 -17.62 11.49
N PRO A 129 -9.07 -16.40 11.62
CA PRO A 129 -9.42 -15.54 12.74
C PRO A 129 -10.88 -15.11 12.74
N LEU A 130 -11.50 -14.82 11.57
CA LEU A 130 -12.92 -14.52 11.51
C LEU A 130 -13.79 -15.69 11.96
N THR A 131 -13.41 -16.93 11.60
CA THR A 131 -14.10 -18.14 12.09
C THR A 131 -13.95 -18.29 13.60
N GLN A 132 -12.77 -17.97 14.16
CA GLN A 132 -12.58 -17.94 15.62
C GLN A 132 -13.46 -16.88 16.30
N MET A 133 -13.79 -15.77 15.61
CA MET A 133 -14.74 -14.77 16.10
C MET A 133 -16.21 -15.20 16.00
N GLY A 134 -16.49 -16.36 15.38
CA GLY A 134 -17.86 -16.84 15.17
C GLY A 134 -18.47 -16.45 13.81
N ALA A 135 -17.65 -15.93 12.88
CA ALA A 135 -18.12 -15.65 11.52
C ALA A 135 -18.32 -16.94 10.71
N HIS A 136 -19.34 -16.96 9.89
CA HIS A 136 -19.57 -18.01 8.90
C HIS A 136 -18.96 -17.57 7.56
N ILE A 137 -17.67 -17.83 7.38
CA ILE A 137 -16.90 -17.49 6.17
C ILE A 137 -16.22 -18.73 5.59
N SER A 138 -16.31 -18.92 4.29
CA SER A 138 -15.69 -20.06 3.60
C SER A 138 -15.19 -19.68 2.20
N SER A 139 -14.22 -20.46 1.71
CA SER A 139 -13.83 -20.47 0.30
C SER A 139 -14.81 -21.34 -0.49
N LEU A 140 -15.41 -20.81 -1.55
CA LEU A 140 -16.41 -21.53 -2.37
C LEU A 140 -15.88 -22.87 -2.90
N HIS A 141 -14.59 -22.92 -3.24
CA HIS A 141 -13.95 -24.12 -3.80
C HIS A 141 -13.18 -24.95 -2.74
N GLY A 142 -13.24 -24.57 -1.46
CA GLY A 142 -12.53 -25.27 -0.38
C GLY A 142 -11.01 -25.19 -0.41
N ASN A 143 -10.44 -24.39 -1.34
CA ASN A 143 -8.99 -24.26 -1.55
C ASN A 143 -8.34 -23.15 -0.70
N GLY A 144 -9.14 -22.43 0.11
CA GLY A 144 -8.68 -21.31 0.95
C GLY A 144 -8.39 -20.03 0.17
N CYS A 145 -8.85 -19.91 -1.07
CA CYS A 145 -8.78 -18.72 -1.92
C CYS A 145 -10.19 -18.16 -2.18
N ALA A 146 -10.28 -17.01 -2.84
CA ALA A 146 -11.56 -16.52 -3.33
C ALA A 146 -12.08 -17.41 -4.50
N PRO A 147 -13.42 -17.43 -4.81
CA PRO A 147 -14.47 -16.63 -4.20
C PRO A 147 -14.75 -17.01 -2.73
N LEU A 148 -15.05 -15.98 -1.92
CA LEU A 148 -15.45 -16.16 -0.53
C LEU A 148 -16.98 -16.06 -0.39
N VAL A 149 -17.53 -16.89 0.48
CA VAL A 149 -18.95 -16.82 0.88
C VAL A 149 -18.99 -16.45 2.36
N ILE A 150 -19.78 -15.44 2.69
CA ILE A 150 -19.94 -14.94 4.05
C ILE A 150 -21.43 -14.94 4.37
N GLU A 151 -21.79 -15.61 5.48
CA GLU A 151 -23.16 -15.73 5.95
C GLU A 151 -23.31 -15.05 7.32
N PRO A 152 -24.53 -14.66 7.72
CA PRO A 152 -24.76 -14.05 9.02
C PRO A 152 -24.26 -14.92 10.17
N GLY A 153 -23.58 -14.30 11.12
CA GLY A 153 -23.06 -14.94 12.33
C GLY A 153 -23.16 -14.02 13.55
N LYS A 154 -22.97 -14.57 14.73
CA LYS A 154 -22.80 -13.78 15.95
C LYS A 154 -21.32 -13.67 16.27
N LEU A 155 -20.78 -12.47 16.14
CA LEU A 155 -19.37 -12.23 16.42
C LEU A 155 -19.14 -12.03 17.92
N HIS A 156 -18.06 -12.61 18.43
CA HIS A 156 -17.53 -12.33 19.77
C HIS A 156 -16.07 -11.86 19.67
N GLY A 157 -15.65 -11.09 20.64
CA GLY A 157 -14.29 -10.58 20.72
C GLY A 157 -13.28 -11.72 20.94
N ILE A 158 -12.10 -11.58 20.35
CA ILE A 158 -10.98 -12.51 20.52
C ILE A 158 -9.67 -11.77 20.78
N HIS A 159 -8.70 -12.48 21.37
CA HIS A 159 -7.31 -12.05 21.45
C HIS A 159 -6.50 -12.86 20.44
N TYR A 160 -6.22 -12.28 19.29
CA TYR A 160 -5.54 -12.96 18.19
C TYR A 160 -4.06 -12.59 18.16
N THR A 161 -3.17 -13.59 18.22
CA THR A 161 -1.74 -13.40 17.99
C THR A 161 -1.41 -13.76 16.56
N SER A 162 -1.02 -12.76 15.78
CA SER A 162 -0.65 -12.95 14.38
C SER A 162 0.78 -13.50 14.26
N PRO A 163 1.02 -14.57 13.49
CA PRO A 163 2.37 -15.11 13.32
C PRO A 163 3.29 -14.18 12.52
N VAL A 164 2.72 -13.22 11.80
CA VAL A 164 3.46 -12.25 10.97
C VAL A 164 2.82 -10.86 11.08
N ALA A 165 3.60 -9.82 10.86
CA ALA A 165 3.08 -8.45 10.73
C ALA A 165 2.26 -8.31 9.45
N SER A 166 0.94 -8.11 9.57
CA SER A 166 0.03 -7.99 8.42
C SER A 166 -1.09 -6.99 8.66
N ALA A 167 -0.95 -5.80 8.11
CA ALA A 167 -1.97 -4.76 8.22
C ALA A 167 -3.34 -5.18 7.69
N GLN A 168 -3.41 -6.06 6.68
CA GLN A 168 -4.68 -6.53 6.12
C GLN A 168 -5.39 -7.50 7.05
N VAL A 169 -4.66 -8.43 7.66
CA VAL A 169 -5.21 -9.38 8.65
C VAL A 169 -5.66 -8.63 9.90
N LYS A 170 -4.80 -7.76 10.45
CA LYS A 170 -5.13 -6.90 11.59
C LYS A 170 -6.38 -6.07 11.30
N SER A 171 -6.41 -5.35 10.17
CA SER A 171 -7.57 -4.51 9.79
C SER A 171 -8.85 -5.33 9.68
N CYS A 172 -8.80 -6.52 9.09
CA CYS A 172 -9.95 -7.41 8.96
C CYS A 172 -10.54 -7.77 10.33
N ILE A 173 -9.70 -8.18 11.27
CA ILE A 173 -10.11 -8.57 12.63
C ILE A 173 -10.65 -7.37 13.41
N LEU A 174 -9.97 -6.21 13.33
CA LEU A 174 -10.42 -4.98 14.01
C LEU A 174 -11.76 -4.49 13.45
N LEU A 175 -11.99 -4.60 12.13
CA LEU A 175 -13.27 -4.24 11.51
C LEU A 175 -14.40 -5.19 11.94
N ALA A 176 -14.14 -6.48 12.05
CA ALA A 176 -15.09 -7.43 12.63
C ALA A 176 -15.34 -7.13 14.11
N GLY A 177 -14.31 -6.68 14.84
CA GLY A 177 -14.40 -6.28 16.25
C GLY A 177 -15.36 -5.12 16.51
N LEU A 178 -15.64 -4.26 15.52
CA LEU A 178 -16.68 -3.22 15.65
C LEU A 178 -18.07 -3.80 15.94
N TYR A 179 -18.33 -5.02 15.49
CA TYR A 179 -19.61 -5.73 15.59
C TYR A 179 -19.64 -6.83 16.66
N ALA A 180 -18.48 -7.13 17.27
CA ALA A 180 -18.33 -8.26 18.16
C ALA A 180 -18.93 -8.00 19.55
N GLU A 181 -19.36 -9.06 20.25
CA GLU A 181 -19.64 -8.98 21.68
C GLU A 181 -18.32 -9.08 22.45
N GLY A 182 -17.92 -7.98 23.10
CA GLY A 182 -16.66 -7.87 23.88
C GLY A 182 -15.45 -7.36 23.08
N GLU A 183 -14.38 -7.11 23.81
CA GLU A 183 -13.13 -6.53 23.29
C GLU A 183 -12.45 -7.47 22.29
N THR A 184 -11.91 -6.91 21.23
CA THR A 184 -11.10 -7.64 20.25
C THR A 184 -9.69 -7.06 20.22
N SER A 185 -8.66 -7.92 20.23
CA SER A 185 -7.29 -7.48 20.10
C SER A 185 -6.50 -8.30 19.09
N VAL A 186 -5.51 -7.65 18.47
CA VAL A 186 -4.56 -8.28 17.56
C VAL A 186 -3.15 -7.92 18.02
N THR A 187 -2.36 -8.94 18.35
CA THR A 187 -0.94 -8.82 18.67
C THR A 187 -0.11 -9.24 17.48
N GLU A 188 0.80 -8.37 17.04
CA GLU A 188 1.75 -8.61 15.96
C GLU A 188 3.18 -8.61 16.50
N PRO A 189 4.10 -9.40 15.91
CA PRO A 189 5.50 -9.41 16.34
C PRO A 189 6.20 -8.06 16.15
N ILE A 190 5.76 -7.28 15.17
CA ILE A 190 6.17 -5.91 14.87
C ILE A 190 4.95 -5.16 14.38
N LEU A 191 4.81 -3.89 14.72
CA LEU A 191 3.68 -3.08 14.25
C LEU A 191 3.67 -2.97 12.72
N SER A 192 2.65 -3.56 12.10
CA SER A 192 2.34 -3.30 10.70
C SER A 192 1.66 -1.94 10.52
N ARG A 193 1.40 -1.53 9.26
CA ARG A 193 0.68 -0.29 8.92
C ARG A 193 -0.54 -0.09 9.81
N ASN A 194 -0.68 1.09 10.40
CA ASN A 194 -1.69 1.39 11.41
C ASN A 194 -2.77 2.39 10.94
N HIS A 195 -2.95 2.53 9.62
CA HIS A 195 -3.99 3.42 9.05
C HIS A 195 -5.39 3.11 9.58
N THR A 196 -5.72 1.82 9.79
CA THR A 196 -7.03 1.43 10.33
C THR A 196 -7.24 1.99 11.73
N GLU A 197 -6.23 1.86 12.59
CA GLU A 197 -6.30 2.33 13.97
C GLU A 197 -6.43 3.86 14.02
N LEU A 198 -5.59 4.57 13.26
CA LEU A 198 -5.61 6.03 13.23
C LEU A 198 -6.94 6.55 12.68
N MET A 199 -7.39 6.04 11.54
CA MET A 199 -8.61 6.52 10.91
C MET A 199 -9.87 6.12 11.67
N LEU A 200 -9.99 4.89 12.19
CA LEU A 200 -11.15 4.51 13.01
C LEU A 200 -11.28 5.37 14.26
N LYS A 201 -10.15 5.74 14.87
CA LYS A 201 -10.14 6.65 16.02
C LYS A 201 -10.74 8.02 15.66
N GLU A 202 -10.36 8.58 14.51
CA GLU A 202 -10.93 9.85 14.02
C GLU A 202 -12.42 9.72 13.71
N PHE A 203 -12.89 8.57 13.22
CA PHE A 203 -14.31 8.29 13.02
C PHE A 203 -15.09 8.04 14.33
N GLY A 204 -14.41 7.99 15.49
CA GLY A 204 -15.03 7.89 16.81
C GLY A 204 -15.01 6.49 17.43
N ALA A 205 -14.30 5.52 16.84
CA ALA A 205 -14.16 4.21 17.48
C ALA A 205 -13.21 4.26 18.69
N ASP A 206 -13.52 3.46 19.71
CA ASP A 206 -12.61 3.24 20.85
C ASP A 206 -11.55 2.18 20.47
N ILE A 207 -10.45 2.68 19.97
CA ILE A 207 -9.33 1.88 19.50
C ILE A 207 -8.01 2.43 20.04
N ARG A 208 -7.11 1.52 20.46
CA ARG A 208 -5.78 1.86 20.95
C ARG A 208 -4.74 0.86 20.50
N THR A 209 -3.50 1.30 20.34
CA THR A 209 -2.35 0.42 20.11
C THR A 209 -1.39 0.55 21.29
N VAL A 210 -0.99 -0.58 21.85
CA VAL A 210 -0.06 -0.69 22.98
C VAL A 210 1.22 -1.33 22.48
N HIS A 211 2.35 -0.70 22.75
CA HIS A 211 3.68 -1.23 22.51
C HIS A 211 4.30 -1.62 23.84
N GLN A 212 4.86 -2.81 23.94
CA GLN A 212 5.54 -3.22 25.18
C GLN A 212 6.94 -2.57 25.30
N LEU A 213 7.68 -2.48 24.19
CA LEU A 213 8.99 -1.79 24.07
C LEU A 213 9.23 -1.46 22.59
N ALA A 214 10.11 -0.50 22.29
CA ALA A 214 10.50 -0.21 20.90
C ALA A 214 11.13 -1.46 20.26
N GLY A 215 10.63 -1.88 19.08
CA GLY A 215 11.06 -3.09 18.36
C GLY A 215 10.47 -4.40 18.89
N SER A 216 9.40 -4.35 19.70
CA SER A 216 8.72 -5.51 20.25
C SER A 216 7.28 -5.64 19.76
N GLU A 217 6.59 -6.68 20.22
CA GLU A 217 5.18 -6.93 19.94
C GLU A 217 4.31 -5.68 20.11
N ALA A 218 3.43 -5.46 19.15
CA ALA A 218 2.42 -4.41 19.18
C ALA A 218 1.02 -5.03 19.25
N THR A 219 0.20 -4.56 20.19
CA THR A 219 -1.18 -5.02 20.35
C THR A 219 -2.14 -3.88 20.04
N SER A 220 -2.96 -4.05 19.00
CA SER A 220 -4.06 -3.15 18.68
C SER A 220 -5.35 -3.72 19.28
N VAL A 221 -6.08 -2.88 20.02
CA VAL A 221 -7.28 -3.26 20.78
C VAL A 221 -8.44 -2.38 20.33
N ILE A 222 -9.59 -2.98 20.05
CA ILE A 222 -10.82 -2.28 19.69
C ILE A 222 -11.99 -2.75 20.56
N GLN A 223 -12.82 -1.79 20.99
CA GLN A 223 -14.08 -2.05 21.63
C GLN A 223 -15.22 -2.15 20.62
N PRO A 224 -16.31 -2.90 20.90
CA PRO A 224 -17.52 -2.83 20.10
C PRO A 224 -17.96 -1.37 19.93
N CYS A 225 -18.36 -1.02 18.69
CA CYS A 225 -18.72 0.34 18.37
C CYS A 225 -20.22 0.45 18.08
N GLN A 226 -20.88 1.47 18.60
CA GLN A 226 -22.28 1.73 18.30
C GLN A 226 -22.44 2.66 17.10
N GLU A 227 -21.53 3.62 16.94
CA GLU A 227 -21.64 4.65 15.94
C GLU A 227 -20.26 5.16 15.51
N LEU A 228 -20.08 5.31 14.20
CA LEU A 228 -18.99 6.07 13.59
C LEU A 228 -19.57 7.36 12.99
N HIS A 229 -18.80 8.43 12.94
CA HIS A 229 -19.26 9.77 12.52
C HIS A 229 -18.61 10.20 11.22
N GLY A 230 -19.41 10.80 10.32
CA GLY A 230 -18.93 11.36 9.06
C GLY A 230 -17.84 12.42 9.27
N GLN A 231 -16.86 12.45 8.36
CA GLN A 231 -15.63 13.25 8.48
C GLN A 231 -15.36 14.06 7.22
N LYS A 232 -14.46 15.04 7.34
CA LYS A 232 -13.76 15.61 6.20
C LYS A 232 -12.33 15.09 6.21
N ILE A 233 -11.93 14.41 5.12
CA ILE A 233 -10.64 13.73 5.01
C ILE A 233 -9.89 14.25 3.81
N THR A 234 -8.63 14.61 3.99
CA THR A 234 -7.66 14.76 2.90
C THR A 234 -6.73 13.56 2.91
N VAL A 235 -6.81 12.72 1.89
CA VAL A 235 -5.91 11.57 1.74
C VAL A 235 -4.50 12.09 1.46
N PRO A 236 -3.49 11.79 2.29
CA PRO A 236 -2.11 12.17 1.98
C PRO A 236 -1.61 11.48 0.71
N GLY A 237 -0.64 12.08 0.04
CA GLY A 237 0.03 11.46 -1.11
C GLY A 237 0.69 10.14 -0.72
N ASP A 238 0.59 9.13 -1.58
CA ASP A 238 1.13 7.79 -1.33
C ASP A 238 2.66 7.82 -1.34
N ILE A 239 3.29 7.46 -0.22
CA ILE A 239 4.76 7.37 -0.10
C ILE A 239 5.34 6.38 -1.11
N SER A 240 4.63 5.30 -1.46
CA SER A 240 5.06 4.36 -2.50
C SER A 240 5.11 5.00 -3.88
N SER A 241 4.18 5.89 -4.18
CA SER A 241 4.18 6.66 -5.43
C SER A 241 5.23 7.79 -5.39
N ALA A 242 5.39 8.45 -4.24
CA ALA A 242 6.41 9.46 -4.02
C ALA A 242 7.84 8.90 -4.15
N ALA A 243 8.04 7.64 -3.78
CA ALA A 243 9.33 6.95 -3.78
C ALA A 243 10.09 7.08 -5.12
N TYR A 244 9.36 7.04 -6.23
CA TYR A 244 9.97 7.14 -7.57
C TYR A 244 10.49 8.54 -7.86
N PHE A 245 9.77 9.59 -7.45
CA PHE A 245 10.20 10.98 -7.59
C PHE A 245 11.32 11.33 -6.60
N ILE A 246 11.27 10.76 -5.39
CA ILE A 246 12.37 10.86 -4.41
C ILE A 246 13.62 10.23 -5.00
N ALA A 247 13.55 9.00 -5.50
CA ALA A 247 14.68 8.32 -6.13
C ALA A 247 15.20 9.07 -7.38
N ALA A 248 14.29 9.57 -8.23
CA ALA A 248 14.67 10.37 -9.39
C ALA A 248 15.42 11.65 -8.98
N GLY A 249 14.91 12.37 -7.97
CA GLY A 249 15.56 13.57 -7.45
C GLY A 249 16.92 13.31 -6.83
N LEU A 250 17.14 12.12 -6.23
CA LEU A 250 18.43 11.71 -5.68
C LEU A 250 19.43 11.28 -6.76
N LEU A 251 18.96 10.53 -7.78
CA LEU A 251 19.81 9.86 -8.76
C LEU A 251 20.12 10.69 -9.99
N VAL A 252 19.14 11.47 -10.50
CA VAL A 252 19.33 12.27 -11.71
C VAL A 252 20.20 13.49 -11.39
N PRO A 253 21.33 13.70 -12.09
CA PRO A 253 22.22 14.84 -11.81
C PRO A 253 21.52 16.20 -11.90
N ASP A 254 21.94 17.16 -11.09
CA ASP A 254 21.47 18.55 -11.06
C ASP A 254 19.97 18.71 -10.78
N SER A 255 19.37 17.73 -10.11
CA SER A 255 17.93 17.71 -9.78
C SER A 255 17.64 18.38 -8.44
N GLU A 256 16.48 19.07 -8.38
CA GLU A 256 15.84 19.56 -7.16
C GLU A 256 14.32 19.45 -7.32
N ILE A 257 13.69 18.54 -6.61
CA ILE A 257 12.27 18.24 -6.70
C ILE A 257 11.59 18.47 -5.35
N LEU A 258 10.47 19.17 -5.33
CA LEU A 258 9.58 19.26 -4.18
C LEU A 258 8.39 18.31 -4.37
N VAL A 259 8.38 17.19 -3.65
CA VAL A 259 7.30 16.21 -3.64
C VAL A 259 6.30 16.58 -2.57
N LYS A 260 5.08 16.98 -2.98
CA LYS A 260 4.11 17.64 -2.09
C LYS A 260 3.15 16.67 -1.40
N ASN A 261 2.77 17.04 -0.17
CA ASN A 261 1.68 16.44 0.61
C ASN A 261 1.84 14.91 0.82
N VAL A 262 3.05 14.41 0.96
CA VAL A 262 3.33 12.98 1.10
C VAL A 262 3.03 12.49 2.51
N GLY A 263 2.36 11.33 2.61
CA GLY A 263 2.19 10.63 3.88
C GLY A 263 3.52 10.14 4.44
N ILE A 264 3.84 10.55 5.67
CA ILE A 264 5.06 10.18 6.38
C ILE A 264 4.77 9.38 7.66
N ASN A 265 3.73 8.57 7.64
CA ASN A 265 3.42 7.67 8.74
C ASN A 265 4.63 6.78 9.04
N PRO A 266 5.11 6.70 10.31
CA PRO A 266 6.30 5.91 10.65
C PRO A 266 6.23 4.44 10.25
N THR A 267 5.01 3.87 10.20
CA THR A 267 4.82 2.48 9.75
C THR A 267 4.93 2.29 8.23
N ARG A 268 5.15 3.38 7.48
CA ARG A 268 5.23 3.41 6.01
C ARG A 268 6.47 4.14 5.47
N ALA A 269 7.08 4.98 6.27
CA ALA A 269 8.11 5.92 5.81
C ALA A 269 9.54 5.38 5.95
N GLY A 270 9.74 4.06 6.01
CA GLY A 270 11.05 3.44 6.09
C GLY A 270 11.98 3.81 4.94
N LEU A 271 11.42 4.07 3.76
CA LEU A 271 12.19 4.59 2.61
C LEU A 271 12.96 5.87 2.94
N LEU A 272 12.35 6.82 3.68
CA LEU A 272 13.02 8.08 4.02
C LEU A 272 14.27 7.84 4.86
N LYS A 273 14.19 6.90 5.82
CA LYS A 273 15.35 6.48 6.62
C LYS A 273 16.42 5.84 5.75
N VAL A 274 16.05 4.97 4.80
CA VAL A 274 16.96 4.36 3.84
C VAL A 274 17.65 5.44 2.98
N CYS A 275 16.89 6.42 2.48
CA CYS A 275 17.48 7.54 1.72
C CYS A 275 18.51 8.31 2.53
N GLU A 276 18.20 8.64 3.80
CA GLU A 276 19.15 9.31 4.71
C GLU A 276 20.40 8.46 4.95
N ASP A 277 20.21 7.17 5.28
CA ASP A 277 21.31 6.23 5.56
C ASP A 277 22.20 6.00 4.34
N MET A 278 21.66 6.10 3.13
CA MET A 278 22.42 6.06 1.88
C MET A 278 23.11 7.40 1.55
N GLY A 279 22.94 8.47 2.34
CA GLY A 279 23.53 9.78 2.12
C GLY A 279 22.70 10.69 1.21
N GLY A 280 21.44 10.40 1.01
CA GLY A 280 20.52 11.19 0.21
C GLY A 280 20.20 12.56 0.83
N ASN A 281 20.19 13.60 0.03
CA ASN A 281 19.83 14.96 0.45
C ASN A 281 18.31 15.14 0.37
N ILE A 282 17.63 14.81 1.46
CA ILE A 282 16.19 14.99 1.63
C ILE A 282 15.90 15.93 2.81
N THR A 283 14.86 16.74 2.68
CA THR A 283 14.41 17.65 3.74
C THR A 283 12.89 17.61 3.84
N LEU A 284 12.38 17.35 5.05
CA LEU A 284 10.94 17.43 5.31
C LEU A 284 10.54 18.88 5.58
N LEU A 285 9.51 19.35 4.90
CA LEU A 285 8.96 20.69 5.01
C LEU A 285 7.46 20.59 5.31
N ASN A 286 6.90 21.62 5.96
CA ASN A 286 5.46 21.73 6.18
C ASN A 286 4.84 20.49 6.84
N GLU A 287 5.54 19.88 7.80
CA GLU A 287 5.03 18.72 8.54
C GLU A 287 3.72 19.07 9.26
N ARG A 288 2.72 18.22 9.11
CA ARG A 288 1.40 18.38 9.74
C ARG A 288 0.70 17.04 9.90
N THR A 289 -0.39 17.04 10.66
CA THR A 289 -1.26 15.86 10.83
C THR A 289 -2.67 16.22 10.37
N GLU A 290 -3.23 15.41 9.47
CA GLU A 290 -4.61 15.52 9.00
C GLU A 290 -5.30 14.16 9.10
N ALA A 291 -6.51 14.13 9.67
CA ALA A 291 -7.27 12.89 9.91
C ALA A 291 -6.45 11.74 10.55
N GLY A 292 -5.61 12.09 11.54
CA GLY A 292 -4.74 11.15 12.24
C GLY A 292 -3.45 10.77 11.51
N GLU A 293 -3.29 11.10 10.23
CA GLU A 293 -2.13 10.76 9.41
C GLU A 293 -1.12 11.91 9.33
N LYS A 294 0.16 11.58 9.55
CA LYS A 294 1.26 12.54 9.38
C LYS A 294 1.60 12.70 7.91
N MET A 295 1.83 13.93 7.48
CA MET A 295 2.23 14.27 6.12
C MET A 295 3.23 15.43 6.08
N ALA A 296 4.02 15.51 5.02
CA ALA A 296 4.98 16.57 4.76
C ALA A 296 5.15 16.83 3.26
N ASP A 297 5.78 17.94 2.94
CA ASP A 297 6.40 18.15 1.63
C ASP A 297 7.86 17.69 1.72
N ILE A 298 8.35 16.96 0.72
CA ILE A 298 9.70 16.37 0.72
C ILE A 298 10.52 17.05 -0.36
N LEU A 299 11.51 17.86 0.06
CA LEU A 299 12.48 18.46 -0.84
C LEU A 299 13.64 17.50 -1.05
N VAL A 300 13.92 17.17 -2.29
CA VAL A 300 14.94 16.18 -2.70
C VAL A 300 15.94 16.81 -3.64
N ARG A 301 17.24 16.60 -3.41
CA ARG A 301 18.33 17.07 -4.28
C ARG A 301 19.24 15.92 -4.68
N SER A 302 19.81 16.01 -5.88
CA SER A 302 20.75 15.03 -6.39
C SER A 302 21.91 14.78 -5.42
N SER A 303 22.27 13.50 -5.26
CA SER A 303 23.17 13.04 -4.20
C SER A 303 24.05 11.89 -4.68
N GLN A 304 25.24 11.78 -4.09
CA GLN A 304 26.05 10.58 -4.23
C GLN A 304 25.65 9.58 -3.13
N LEU A 305 24.98 8.52 -3.54
CA LEU A 305 24.52 7.50 -2.60
C LEU A 305 25.61 6.45 -2.35
N HIS A 306 25.57 5.82 -1.16
CA HIS A 306 26.42 4.70 -0.80
C HIS A 306 25.64 3.49 -0.30
N GLY A 307 26.25 2.31 -0.44
CA GLY A 307 25.63 1.03 -0.06
C GLY A 307 25.45 0.91 1.44
N ILE A 308 24.34 0.28 1.84
CA ILE A 308 23.96 0.03 3.24
C ILE A 308 23.41 -1.37 3.44
N SER A 309 23.18 -1.77 4.69
CA SER A 309 22.45 -2.99 5.04
C SER A 309 21.03 -2.67 5.51
N ILE A 310 20.03 -3.32 4.90
CA ILE A 310 18.61 -3.10 5.14
C ILE A 310 18.00 -4.43 5.59
N HIS A 311 17.54 -4.52 6.84
CA HIS A 311 17.01 -5.76 7.40
C HIS A 311 16.19 -5.50 8.68
N GLY A 312 15.50 -6.52 9.17
CA GLY A 312 14.78 -6.47 10.44
C GLY A 312 13.53 -5.59 10.40
N ASP A 313 13.32 -4.82 11.47
CA ASP A 313 12.08 -4.08 11.76
C ASP A 313 11.73 -3.00 10.73
N ILE A 314 12.69 -2.55 9.93
CA ILE A 314 12.43 -1.56 8.89
C ILE A 314 11.72 -2.15 7.67
N ILE A 315 11.94 -3.45 7.38
CA ILE A 315 11.40 -4.12 6.19
C ILE A 315 9.89 -3.97 6.03
N PRO A 316 9.05 -4.23 7.05
CA PRO A 316 7.61 -4.04 6.94
C PRO A 316 7.19 -2.61 6.58
N THR A 317 8.01 -1.60 6.90
CA THR A 317 7.71 -0.18 6.65
C THR A 317 8.07 0.29 5.24
N LEU A 318 8.77 -0.55 4.46
CA LEU A 318 9.27 -0.23 3.10
C LEU A 318 9.23 -1.41 2.12
N ILE A 319 8.59 -2.51 2.47
CA ILE A 319 8.58 -3.74 1.66
C ILE A 319 8.15 -3.49 0.21
N ASP A 320 7.21 -2.58 0.02
CA ASP A 320 6.69 -2.24 -1.30
C ASP A 320 7.61 -1.28 -2.08
N GLU A 321 8.55 -0.62 -1.42
CA GLU A 321 9.53 0.30 -1.98
C GLU A 321 10.87 -0.41 -2.35
N ILE A 322 11.04 -1.68 -1.98
CA ILE A 322 12.28 -2.42 -2.29
C ILE A 322 12.64 -2.41 -3.79
N PRO A 323 11.71 -2.47 -4.76
CA PRO A 323 12.08 -2.35 -6.17
C PRO A 323 12.83 -1.05 -6.50
N ILE A 324 12.38 0.09 -6.01
CA ILE A 324 13.08 1.37 -6.26
C ILE A 324 14.32 1.52 -5.39
N ILE A 325 14.34 0.97 -4.17
CA ILE A 325 15.53 0.92 -3.32
C ILE A 325 16.64 0.10 -4.01
N ALA A 326 16.31 -1.00 -4.67
CA ALA A 326 17.26 -1.81 -5.42
C ALA A 326 17.88 -1.04 -6.61
N VAL A 327 17.09 -0.19 -7.27
CA VAL A 327 17.60 0.73 -8.30
C VAL A 327 18.55 1.76 -7.70
N MET A 328 18.17 2.37 -6.56
CA MET A 328 19.07 3.30 -5.85
C MET A 328 20.37 2.61 -5.44
N ALA A 329 20.29 1.38 -4.94
CA ALA A 329 21.43 0.56 -4.55
C ALA A 329 22.36 0.23 -5.74
N ALA A 330 21.79 -0.02 -6.92
CA ALA A 330 22.57 -0.28 -8.14
C ALA A 330 23.36 0.96 -8.60
N CYS A 331 22.85 2.17 -8.32
CA CYS A 331 23.51 3.44 -8.62
C CYS A 331 24.43 3.91 -7.49
N ALA A 332 24.32 3.36 -6.28
CA ALA A 332 25.08 3.76 -5.10
C ALA A 332 26.51 3.20 -5.13
N GLU A 333 27.49 3.92 -4.55
CA GLU A 333 28.83 3.41 -4.39
C GLU A 333 28.89 2.32 -3.30
N GLY A 334 29.47 1.16 -3.63
CA GLY A 334 29.66 0.06 -2.69
C GLY A 334 28.58 -1.01 -2.78
N THR A 335 28.33 -1.71 -1.67
CA THR A 335 27.42 -2.87 -1.64
C THR A 335 26.22 -2.61 -0.73
N THR A 336 25.03 -2.85 -1.25
CA THR A 336 23.78 -2.87 -0.46
C THR A 336 23.33 -4.31 -0.25
N ILE A 337 22.93 -4.63 0.99
CA ILE A 337 22.44 -5.94 1.38
C ILE A 337 20.99 -5.79 1.88
N ILE A 338 20.05 -6.47 1.25
CA ILE A 338 18.63 -6.51 1.66
C ILE A 338 18.33 -7.92 2.16
N ARG A 339 17.74 -8.03 3.37
CA ARG A 339 17.34 -9.31 4.00
C ARG A 339 15.95 -9.19 4.60
N ASP A 340 15.42 -10.32 5.10
CA ASP A 340 14.11 -10.42 5.78
C ASP A 340 12.93 -9.97 4.89
N ALA A 341 13.10 -9.99 3.58
CA ALA A 341 12.13 -9.51 2.58
C ALA A 341 11.49 -10.64 1.76
N GLN A 342 11.42 -11.88 2.30
CA GLN A 342 10.87 -13.06 1.62
C GLN A 342 9.43 -12.87 1.14
N GLU A 343 8.66 -11.96 1.74
CA GLU A 343 7.30 -11.65 1.32
C GLU A 343 7.23 -11.06 -0.11
N LEU A 344 8.35 -10.54 -0.64
CA LEU A 344 8.46 -10.10 -2.04
C LEU A 344 8.22 -11.21 -3.05
N ARG A 345 8.46 -12.48 -2.69
CA ARG A 345 8.28 -13.62 -3.57
C ARG A 345 6.82 -13.98 -3.88
N VAL A 346 5.90 -13.48 -3.05
CA VAL A 346 4.44 -13.76 -3.14
C VAL A 346 3.62 -12.50 -3.45
N LYS A 347 4.25 -11.48 -4.00
CA LYS A 347 3.58 -10.25 -4.48
C LYS A 347 2.95 -10.47 -5.87
N GLU A 348 2.81 -9.42 -6.65
CA GLU A 348 2.30 -9.46 -8.03
C GLU A 348 3.17 -10.34 -8.94
N THR A 349 4.46 -10.37 -8.67
CA THR A 349 5.49 -11.26 -9.25
C THR A 349 6.36 -11.79 -8.09
N ASP A 350 7.25 -12.73 -8.35
CA ASP A 350 8.44 -12.89 -7.50
C ASP A 350 9.35 -11.70 -7.74
N ARG A 351 9.18 -10.66 -6.89
CA ARG A 351 9.91 -9.41 -7.04
C ARG A 351 11.40 -9.56 -6.85
N ILE A 352 11.87 -10.53 -6.04
CA ILE A 352 13.31 -10.78 -5.87
C ILE A 352 13.91 -11.21 -7.21
N GLU A 353 13.30 -12.18 -7.90
CA GLU A 353 13.74 -12.62 -9.22
C GLU A 353 13.60 -11.51 -10.25
N THR A 354 12.44 -10.88 -10.35
CA THR A 354 12.16 -9.85 -11.37
C THR A 354 13.09 -8.65 -11.25
N ILE A 355 13.39 -8.18 -10.03
CA ILE A 355 14.37 -7.09 -9.80
C ILE A 355 15.77 -7.56 -10.24
N THR A 356 16.18 -8.74 -9.80
CA THR A 356 17.51 -9.30 -10.09
C THR A 356 17.74 -9.42 -11.59
N ASP A 357 16.82 -10.04 -12.34
CA ASP A 357 16.93 -10.25 -13.77
C ASP A 357 17.06 -8.93 -14.54
N ASN A 358 16.22 -7.94 -14.18
CA ASN A 358 16.26 -6.63 -14.83
C ASN A 358 17.54 -5.84 -14.48
N LEU A 359 18.03 -5.90 -13.23
CA LEU A 359 19.30 -5.27 -12.87
C LEU A 359 20.50 -5.93 -13.57
N ILE A 360 20.52 -7.26 -13.69
CA ILE A 360 21.53 -7.99 -14.47
C ILE A 360 21.49 -7.56 -15.95
N ALA A 361 20.28 -7.45 -16.53
CA ALA A 361 20.12 -6.98 -17.90
C ALA A 361 20.66 -5.57 -18.12
N MET A 362 20.60 -4.71 -17.09
CA MET A 362 21.20 -3.37 -17.09
C MET A 362 22.69 -3.35 -16.72
N GLY A 363 23.34 -4.50 -16.55
CA GLY A 363 24.76 -4.64 -16.28
C GLY A 363 25.17 -4.52 -14.81
N CYS A 364 24.22 -4.47 -13.87
CA CYS A 364 24.49 -4.44 -12.45
C CYS A 364 24.87 -5.84 -11.92
N SER A 365 25.83 -5.89 -10.98
CA SER A 365 26.18 -7.10 -10.25
C SER A 365 25.25 -7.30 -9.07
N VAL A 366 24.34 -8.25 -9.17
CA VAL A 366 23.36 -8.57 -8.14
C VAL A 366 23.26 -10.07 -7.92
N LEU A 367 23.13 -10.47 -6.65
CA LEU A 367 22.97 -11.86 -6.21
C LEU A 367 21.68 -11.98 -5.42
N PRO A 368 20.66 -12.71 -5.92
CA PRO A 368 19.44 -12.99 -5.14
C PRO A 368 19.76 -13.94 -4.00
N THR A 369 19.07 -13.75 -2.87
CA THR A 369 19.05 -14.68 -1.73
C THR A 369 17.64 -15.21 -1.52
N GLU A 370 17.46 -16.13 -0.58
CA GLU A 370 16.15 -16.68 -0.26
C GLU A 370 15.16 -15.58 0.19
N ASP A 371 15.66 -14.62 0.96
CA ASP A 371 14.88 -13.57 1.65
C ASP A 371 15.23 -12.13 1.20
N GLY A 372 15.99 -11.97 0.09
CA GLY A 372 16.39 -10.65 -0.37
C GLY A 372 17.42 -10.66 -1.49
N MET A 373 18.42 -9.76 -1.44
CA MET A 373 19.45 -9.65 -2.46
C MET A 373 20.68 -8.88 -1.98
N VAL A 374 21.83 -9.14 -2.63
CA VAL A 374 23.08 -8.40 -2.48
C VAL A 374 23.35 -7.68 -3.78
N ILE A 375 23.43 -6.35 -3.75
CA ILE A 375 23.60 -5.49 -4.93
C ILE A 375 24.94 -4.78 -4.79
N LYS A 376 25.83 -4.98 -5.75
CA LYS A 376 27.10 -4.21 -5.87
C LYS A 376 26.88 -3.10 -6.89
N GLY A 377 26.72 -1.89 -6.39
CA GLY A 377 26.54 -0.68 -7.20
C GLY A 377 27.86 0.01 -7.57
N GLY A 378 27.74 1.22 -8.12
CA GLY A 378 28.86 2.09 -8.49
C GLY A 378 29.29 1.96 -9.95
N GLU A 379 28.84 0.94 -10.68
CA GLU A 379 29.07 0.87 -12.12
C GLU A 379 27.88 1.49 -12.88
N PRO A 380 28.12 2.23 -13.99
CA PRO A 380 27.04 2.81 -14.78
C PRO A 380 26.05 1.76 -15.29
N LEU A 381 24.76 1.98 -15.07
CA LEU A 381 23.71 1.14 -15.66
C LEU A 381 23.67 1.34 -17.18
N LYS A 382 23.34 0.29 -17.91
CA LYS A 382 23.21 0.31 -19.37
C LYS A 382 21.74 0.17 -19.78
N GLY A 383 21.37 0.83 -20.86
CA GLY A 383 20.04 0.68 -21.45
C GLY A 383 19.75 -0.78 -21.80
N ALA A 384 18.56 -1.25 -21.43
CA ALA A 384 18.14 -2.64 -21.61
C ALA A 384 16.65 -2.75 -21.92
N THR A 385 16.21 -3.97 -22.25
CA THR A 385 14.78 -4.30 -22.29
C THR A 385 14.35 -4.81 -20.93
N ILE A 386 13.39 -4.13 -20.31
CA ILE A 386 12.88 -4.42 -18.97
C ILE A 386 11.59 -5.23 -19.07
N HIS A 387 11.58 -6.39 -18.46
CA HIS A 387 10.44 -7.27 -18.34
C HIS A 387 9.68 -6.98 -17.02
N THR A 388 8.55 -6.30 -17.11
CA THR A 388 7.78 -5.91 -15.94
C THR A 388 6.91 -7.03 -15.39
N LEU A 389 6.57 -8.02 -16.22
CA LEU A 389 5.62 -9.10 -15.90
C LEU A 389 4.29 -8.55 -15.35
N LEU A 390 3.86 -7.39 -15.86
CA LEU A 390 2.68 -6.64 -15.41
C LEU A 390 2.74 -6.12 -13.96
N ASP A 391 3.91 -6.15 -13.33
CA ASP A 391 4.10 -5.52 -12.01
C ASP A 391 4.40 -4.02 -12.17
N HIS A 392 3.45 -3.20 -11.74
CA HIS A 392 3.52 -1.75 -11.83
C HIS A 392 4.72 -1.16 -11.07
N ARG A 393 5.14 -1.78 -9.94
CA ARG A 393 6.29 -1.28 -9.16
C ARG A 393 7.61 -1.55 -9.87
N ILE A 394 7.73 -2.68 -10.54
CA ILE A 394 8.88 -2.99 -11.40
C ILE A 394 8.91 -1.99 -12.56
N ALA A 395 7.78 -1.76 -13.22
CA ALA A 395 7.70 -0.81 -14.33
C ALA A 395 8.15 0.60 -13.92
N MET A 396 7.63 1.13 -12.80
CA MET A 396 8.01 2.47 -12.31
C MET A 396 9.48 2.53 -11.85
N ALA A 397 9.96 1.52 -11.08
CA ALA A 397 11.33 1.52 -10.59
C ALA A 397 12.36 1.51 -11.73
N PHE A 398 12.15 0.66 -12.73
CA PHE A 398 13.06 0.59 -13.87
C PHE A 398 12.86 1.74 -14.87
N SER A 399 11.75 2.45 -14.85
CA SER A 399 11.63 3.73 -15.54
C SER A 399 12.57 4.77 -14.93
N ILE A 400 12.73 4.80 -13.59
CA ILE A 400 13.72 5.67 -12.94
C ILE A 400 15.14 5.22 -13.27
N ALA A 401 15.44 3.92 -13.24
CA ALA A 401 16.75 3.39 -13.66
C ALA A 401 17.12 3.85 -15.08
N ALA A 402 16.14 3.88 -15.99
CA ALA A 402 16.34 4.34 -17.37
C ALA A 402 16.77 5.80 -17.47
N LEU A 403 16.37 6.67 -16.52
CA LEU A 403 16.71 8.09 -16.53
C LEU A 403 18.19 8.35 -16.20
N VAL A 404 18.92 7.36 -15.70
CA VAL A 404 20.33 7.44 -15.35
C VAL A 404 21.20 6.40 -16.07
N ALA A 405 20.61 5.57 -16.92
CA ALA A 405 21.31 4.52 -17.65
C ALA A 405 21.90 5.02 -18.97
N ASP A 406 23.09 4.51 -19.34
CA ASP A 406 23.70 4.78 -20.64
C ASP A 406 22.95 4.05 -21.75
N GLY A 407 22.44 4.82 -22.72
CA GLY A 407 21.71 4.29 -23.87
C GLY A 407 20.20 4.28 -23.66
N ARG A 408 19.49 3.50 -24.48
CA ARG A 408 18.03 3.44 -24.53
C ARG A 408 17.51 2.25 -23.76
N THR A 409 16.55 2.49 -22.88
CA THR A 409 15.83 1.44 -22.13
C THR A 409 14.40 1.32 -22.64
N LYS A 410 13.93 0.07 -22.80
CA LYS A 410 12.56 -0.28 -23.18
C LYS A 410 11.85 -0.93 -22.03
N ILE A 411 10.77 -0.30 -21.56
CA ILE A 411 9.89 -0.86 -20.50
C ILE A 411 8.73 -1.58 -21.19
N LEU A 412 8.70 -2.91 -21.13
CA LEU A 412 7.59 -3.69 -21.67
C LEU A 412 6.38 -3.58 -20.75
N ASP A 413 5.18 -3.67 -21.33
CA ASP A 413 3.90 -3.63 -20.61
C ASP A 413 3.73 -2.42 -19.68
N SER A 414 4.31 -1.28 -20.06
CA SER A 414 4.34 -0.05 -19.25
C SER A 414 2.97 0.46 -18.78
N HIS A 415 1.87 0.05 -19.46
CA HIS A 415 0.49 0.40 -19.07
C HIS A 415 0.07 -0.18 -17.70
N CYS A 416 0.78 -1.18 -17.18
CA CYS A 416 0.48 -1.73 -15.85
C CYS A 416 0.63 -0.69 -14.73
N ILE A 417 1.36 0.41 -14.97
CA ILE A 417 1.52 1.52 -14.03
C ILE A 417 0.17 2.16 -13.66
N ASP A 418 -0.77 2.21 -14.59
CA ASP A 418 -2.09 2.83 -14.39
C ASP A 418 -2.94 2.19 -13.27
N VAL A 419 -2.56 0.99 -12.83
CA VAL A 419 -3.21 0.32 -11.69
C VAL A 419 -3.05 1.13 -10.39
N SER A 420 -1.90 1.79 -10.21
CA SER A 420 -1.57 2.50 -8.97
C SER A 420 -1.19 3.95 -9.16
N TYR A 421 -0.72 4.34 -10.35
CA TYR A 421 -0.34 5.70 -10.64
C TYR A 421 -0.71 6.10 -12.08
N PRO A 422 -1.98 6.37 -12.37
CA PRO A 422 -2.38 6.96 -13.64
C PRO A 422 -1.67 8.31 -13.84
N GLY A 423 -1.09 8.54 -15.03
CA GLY A 423 -0.36 9.78 -15.34
C GLY A 423 1.07 9.86 -14.79
N PHE A 424 1.68 8.74 -14.42
CA PHE A 424 3.06 8.68 -13.90
C PHE A 424 4.08 9.35 -14.84
N TYR A 425 4.02 9.05 -16.13
CA TYR A 425 4.96 9.62 -17.12
C TYR A 425 4.69 11.11 -17.35
N ASP A 426 3.42 11.53 -17.39
CA ASP A 426 3.04 12.94 -17.53
C ASP A 426 3.60 13.78 -16.37
N ALA A 427 3.62 13.22 -15.16
CA ALA A 427 4.17 13.90 -13.99
C ALA A 427 5.68 14.14 -14.09
N PHE A 428 6.44 13.27 -14.81
CA PHE A 428 7.85 13.51 -15.11
C PHE A 428 8.06 14.59 -16.17
N GLU A 429 7.21 14.66 -17.19
CA GLU A 429 7.29 15.68 -18.23
C GLU A 429 7.17 17.10 -17.66
N HIS A 430 6.46 17.28 -16.56
CA HIS A 430 6.35 18.57 -15.87
C HIS A 430 7.60 18.97 -15.08
N LEU A 431 8.55 18.07 -14.85
CA LEU A 431 9.78 18.31 -14.13
C LEU A 431 11.00 18.53 -15.06
N LEU A 432 10.82 18.30 -16.37
CA LEU A 432 11.80 18.54 -17.42
C LEU A 432 11.77 20.01 -17.84
#